data_04ec42b6879c0746e9f94830b24e84e3
#
_entry.id   04ec42b6879c0746e9f94830b24e84e3
#
_cell.length_a   1.000
_cell.length_b   1.000
_cell.length_c   1.000
_cell.angle_alpha   90.00
_cell.angle_beta   90.00
_cell.angle_gamma   90.00
#
_symmetry.space_group_name_H-M   'P 1'
#
loop_
_entity.id
_entity.type
_entity.pdbx_description
1 polymer ?
#
loop_
_entity_poly.entity_id
_entity_poly.type
_entity_poly.pdbx_seq_one_letter_code
_entity_poly.pdbx_strand_id
1 'polypeptide(L)'
;MKTLKVACLVVAALAAGSASAVSFHGEAGSKWTNLGMSFGANEPGFTFSGNWAHNDNDGDVASLGLGWNIPLGSVLITLGGKTLYLNPDDNDEGYAVAVGGGAQLPLGEHFTLFGDAYFSPDSLSSGVAQYGEANAGLRWNVNKTFSVDGGYRYVGMEGKDGRSDNILADGAYAGVNFSF
;
A
#
# COMPACT_ATOMS: atom_id res chain seq x y z
N MET A 1 8.52 -9.23 22.47
CA MET A 1 8.35 -7.98 23.25
C MET A 1 9.34 -6.85 22.88
N LYS A 2 10.48 -7.11 22.23
CA LYS A 2 11.42 -6.04 21.80
C LYS A 2 10.98 -5.34 20.49
N THR A 3 10.35 -6.05 19.59
CA THR A 3 9.84 -5.55 18.28
C THR A 3 8.69 -4.56 18.42
N LEU A 4 7.80 -4.77 19.40
CA LEU A 4 6.68 -3.86 19.65
C LEU A 4 7.13 -2.48 20.16
N LYS A 5 8.25 -2.40 20.88
CA LYS A 5 8.81 -1.13 21.38
C LYS A 5 9.44 -0.28 20.27
N VAL A 6 10.01 -0.91 19.24
CA VAL A 6 10.59 -0.20 18.08
C VAL A 6 9.50 0.39 17.19
N ALA A 7 8.40 -0.34 16.97
CA ALA A 7 7.25 0.15 16.21
C ALA A 7 6.62 1.40 16.87
N CYS A 8 6.45 1.39 18.20
CA CYS A 8 5.92 2.56 18.93
C CYS A 8 6.85 3.78 18.90
N LEU A 9 8.18 3.58 18.81
CA LEU A 9 9.15 4.69 18.79
C LEU A 9 9.19 5.39 17.43
N VAL A 10 9.02 4.65 16.35
CA VAL A 10 8.94 5.21 14.98
C VAL A 10 7.68 6.06 14.81
N VAL A 11 6.55 5.62 15.34
CA VAL A 11 5.28 6.39 15.31
C VAL A 11 5.39 7.69 16.12
N ALA A 12 6.09 7.67 17.26
CA ALA A 12 6.26 8.88 18.10
C ALA A 12 7.23 9.92 17.51
N ALA A 13 8.23 9.51 16.75
CA ALA A 13 9.21 10.43 16.15
C ALA A 13 8.65 11.20 14.93
N LEU A 14 7.64 10.66 14.25
CA LEU A 14 7.00 11.26 13.07
C LEU A 14 5.94 12.30 13.45
N ALA A 15 5.46 12.31 14.70
CA ALA A 15 4.48 13.28 15.19
C ALA A 15 5.06 14.68 15.53
N ALA A 16 6.37 14.90 15.39
CA ALA A 16 7.05 16.11 15.86
C ALA A 16 7.34 17.15 14.77
N GLY A 17 6.91 16.96 13.53
CA GLY A 17 7.24 17.90 12.45
C GLY A 17 6.06 18.21 11.54
N SER A 18 5.59 19.45 11.59
CA SER A 18 4.60 20.08 10.69
C SER A 18 3.33 19.26 10.39
N ALA A 19 2.18 19.90 10.36
CA ALA A 19 0.83 19.34 10.20
C ALA A 19 0.61 18.57 8.89
N SER A 20 1.36 17.49 8.68
CA SER A 20 1.10 16.54 7.61
C SER A 20 0.13 15.48 8.13
N ALA A 21 -0.99 15.32 7.46
CA ALA A 21 -2.01 14.33 7.83
C ALA A 21 -1.42 12.92 7.87
N VAL A 22 -1.55 12.28 9.03
CA VAL A 22 -1.24 10.85 9.21
C VAL A 22 -2.51 10.07 8.93
N SER A 23 -2.41 9.04 8.12
CA SER A 23 -3.53 8.14 7.85
C SER A 23 -3.16 6.70 8.17
N PHE A 24 -4.12 5.97 8.73
CA PHE A 24 -4.05 4.53 8.93
C PHE A 24 -5.16 3.88 8.13
N HIS A 25 -4.87 2.75 7.51
CA HIS A 25 -5.88 1.99 6.79
C HIS A 25 -5.79 0.50 7.11
N GLY A 26 -6.95 -0.16 7.04
CA GLY A 26 -7.08 -1.59 7.12
C GLY A 26 -8.05 -2.07 6.05
N GLU A 27 -7.67 -3.11 5.32
CA GLU A 27 -8.46 -3.73 4.27
C GLU A 27 -8.57 -5.22 4.51
N ALA A 28 -9.70 -5.81 4.14
CA ALA A 28 -9.92 -7.25 4.19
C ALA A 28 -10.61 -7.72 2.91
N GLY A 29 -10.01 -8.71 2.27
CA GLY A 29 -10.59 -9.50 1.19
C GLY A 29 -11.04 -10.87 1.67
N SER A 30 -11.29 -11.79 0.74
CA SER A 30 -11.82 -13.12 1.09
C SER A 30 -10.79 -14.02 1.80
N LYS A 31 -9.49 -13.84 1.56
CA LYS A 31 -8.40 -14.67 2.10
C LYS A 31 -7.18 -13.87 2.52
N TRP A 32 -7.24 -12.55 2.48
CA TRP A 32 -6.12 -11.68 2.75
C TRP A 32 -6.54 -10.46 3.56
N THR A 33 -5.57 -9.89 4.24
CA THR A 33 -5.67 -8.63 4.97
C THR A 33 -4.51 -7.72 4.61
N ASN A 34 -4.75 -6.40 4.63
CA ASN A 34 -3.71 -5.40 4.45
C ASN A 34 -3.87 -4.30 5.50
N LEU A 35 -2.77 -3.98 6.16
CA LEU A 35 -2.70 -2.88 7.12
C LEU A 35 -1.65 -1.88 6.64
N GLY A 36 -1.94 -0.60 6.79
CA GLY A 36 -0.99 0.40 6.38
C GLY A 36 -1.13 1.73 7.09
N MET A 37 -0.11 2.54 6.90
CA MET A 37 -0.03 3.92 7.35
C MET A 37 0.56 4.79 6.26
N SER A 38 0.19 6.06 6.23
CA SER A 38 0.75 7.02 5.30
C SER A 38 0.83 8.42 5.88
N PHE A 39 1.73 9.22 5.32
CA PHE A 39 1.90 10.65 5.57
C PHE A 39 1.77 11.41 4.27
N GLY A 40 1.06 12.52 4.27
CA GLY A 40 0.91 13.37 3.10
C GLY A 40 0.18 12.72 1.93
N ALA A 41 -0.53 11.61 2.12
CA ALA A 41 -1.15 10.85 1.02
C ALA A 41 -2.24 11.62 0.27
N ASN A 42 -2.88 12.58 0.91
CA ASN A 42 -4.02 13.33 0.35
C ASN A 42 -3.66 14.81 0.05
N GLU A 43 -2.38 15.17 0.14
CA GLU A 43 -1.91 16.53 -0.05
C GLU A 43 -0.83 16.62 -1.14
N PRO A 44 -0.71 17.75 -1.86
CA PRO A 44 0.40 17.96 -2.78
C PRO A 44 1.76 17.90 -2.08
N GLY A 45 2.75 17.29 -2.72
CA GLY A 45 4.11 17.23 -2.23
C GLY A 45 4.55 15.83 -1.84
N PHE A 46 5.43 15.74 -0.86
CA PHE A 46 6.04 14.49 -0.43
C PHE A 46 5.04 13.58 0.31
N THR A 47 5.07 12.29 -0.03
CA THR A 47 4.29 11.26 0.66
C THR A 47 5.18 10.09 1.04
N PHE A 48 4.89 9.51 2.21
CA PHE A 48 5.51 8.29 2.71
C PHE A 48 4.43 7.28 3.07
N SER A 49 4.68 6.00 2.82
CA SER A 49 3.75 4.93 3.19
C SER A 49 4.48 3.71 3.74
N GLY A 50 3.80 2.97 4.59
CA GLY A 50 4.19 1.64 5.05
C GLY A 50 2.99 0.72 4.99
N ASN A 51 3.16 -0.50 4.47
CA ASN A 51 2.09 -1.50 4.36
C ASN A 51 2.60 -2.87 4.77
N TRP A 52 1.67 -3.67 5.28
CA TRP A 52 1.84 -5.10 5.50
C TRP A 52 0.59 -5.82 4.99
N ALA A 53 0.80 -6.74 4.05
CA ALA A 53 -0.23 -7.60 3.49
C ALA A 53 0.05 -9.05 3.86
N HIS A 54 -0.99 -9.79 4.20
CA HIS A 54 -0.94 -11.17 4.63
C HIS A 54 -2.02 -12.02 3.94
N ASN A 55 -1.63 -13.21 3.54
CA ASN A 55 -2.54 -14.26 3.05
C ASN A 55 -2.12 -15.59 3.67
N ASP A 56 -3.07 -16.32 4.23
CA ASP A 56 -2.81 -17.59 4.94
C ASP A 56 -2.18 -18.70 4.07
N ASN A 57 -2.22 -18.57 2.74
CA ASN A 57 -1.73 -19.58 1.79
C ASN A 57 -0.61 -19.08 0.86
N ASP A 58 -0.34 -17.78 0.84
CA ASP A 58 0.57 -17.17 -0.14
C ASP A 58 1.67 -16.31 0.53
N GLY A 59 1.62 -16.20 1.87
CA GLY A 59 2.65 -15.56 2.68
C GLY A 59 2.40 -14.09 3.00
N ASP A 60 3.50 -13.34 3.15
CA ASP A 60 3.51 -11.94 3.65
C ASP A 60 4.30 -11.02 2.73
N VAL A 61 3.85 -9.77 2.64
CA VAL A 61 4.61 -8.67 2.04
C VAL A 61 4.60 -7.46 2.97
N ALA A 62 5.77 -6.96 3.33
CA ALA A 62 5.91 -5.67 4.01
C ALA A 62 6.57 -4.65 3.08
N SER A 63 6.09 -3.41 3.06
CA SER A 63 6.64 -2.38 2.18
C SER A 63 6.79 -1.02 2.84
N LEU A 64 7.78 -0.28 2.37
CA LEU A 64 7.97 1.15 2.65
C LEU A 64 8.03 1.90 1.33
N GLY A 65 7.18 2.90 1.17
CA GLY A 65 7.02 3.69 -0.04
C GLY A 65 7.37 5.15 0.15
N LEU A 66 7.94 5.74 -0.89
CA LEU A 66 8.19 7.17 -1.02
C LEU A 66 7.61 7.66 -2.34
N GLY A 67 6.96 8.82 -2.33
CA GLY A 67 6.38 9.38 -3.53
C GLY A 67 6.25 10.89 -3.48
N TRP A 68 5.80 11.43 -4.60
CA TRP A 68 5.50 12.83 -4.77
C TRP A 68 4.12 13.00 -5.39
N ASN A 69 3.26 13.75 -4.72
CA ASN A 69 1.90 14.05 -5.15
C ASN A 69 1.86 15.33 -5.97
N ILE A 70 1.36 15.23 -7.19
CA ILE A 70 1.25 16.31 -8.18
C ILE A 70 -0.24 16.60 -8.38
N PRO A 71 -0.72 17.82 -8.04
CA PRO A 71 -2.10 18.21 -8.30
C PRO A 71 -2.28 18.57 -9.78
N LEU A 72 -3.22 17.92 -10.45
CA LEU A 72 -3.65 18.22 -11.81
C LEU A 72 -5.15 18.53 -11.82
N GLY A 73 -5.50 19.80 -11.64
CA GLY A 73 -6.89 20.20 -11.42
C GLY A 73 -7.46 19.59 -10.14
N SER A 74 -8.52 18.81 -10.26
CA SER A 74 -9.12 18.08 -9.13
C SER A 74 -8.48 16.71 -8.88
N VAL A 75 -7.61 16.23 -9.76
CA VAL A 75 -6.93 14.95 -9.62
C VAL A 75 -5.61 15.14 -8.88
N LEU A 76 -5.32 14.27 -7.90
CA LEU A 76 -4.02 14.15 -7.26
C LEU A 76 -3.31 12.93 -7.83
N ILE A 77 -2.18 13.12 -8.50
CA ILE A 77 -1.37 12.03 -9.07
C ILE A 77 -0.15 11.81 -8.19
N THR A 78 0.10 10.57 -7.80
CA THR A 78 1.29 10.16 -7.06
C THR A 78 2.24 9.44 -8.00
N LEU A 79 3.52 9.81 -7.99
CA LEU A 79 4.60 9.05 -8.60
C LEU A 79 5.60 8.65 -7.52
N GLY A 80 6.07 7.41 -7.54
CA GLY A 80 6.95 6.96 -6.46
C GLY A 80 7.56 5.58 -6.65
N GLY A 81 8.16 5.11 -5.56
CA GLY A 81 8.73 3.78 -5.47
C GLY A 81 8.52 3.19 -4.08
N LYS A 82 8.62 1.88 -4.01
CA LYS A 82 8.50 1.10 -2.77
C LYS A 82 9.67 0.13 -2.66
N THR A 83 10.20 -0.02 -1.46
CA THR A 83 11.03 -1.17 -1.09
C THR A 83 10.14 -2.18 -0.40
N LEU A 84 10.29 -3.45 -0.78
CA LEU A 84 9.45 -4.53 -0.28
C LEU A 84 10.34 -5.62 0.33
N TYR A 85 9.88 -6.18 1.44
CA TYR A 85 10.31 -7.47 1.94
C TYR A 85 9.22 -8.48 1.58
N LEU A 86 9.63 -9.55 0.91
CA LEU A 86 8.77 -10.61 0.37
C LEU A 86 9.03 -11.89 1.15
N ASN A 87 7.97 -12.48 1.68
CA ASN A 87 8.02 -13.76 2.36
C ASN A 87 6.88 -14.66 1.82
N PRO A 88 7.02 -15.14 0.57
CA PRO A 88 6.05 -16.03 -0.05
C PRO A 88 6.17 -17.45 0.50
N ASP A 89 5.05 -18.19 0.53
CA ASP A 89 5.04 -19.57 1.04
C ASP A 89 5.74 -20.55 0.09
N ASP A 90 5.64 -20.34 -1.24
CA ASP A 90 6.16 -21.26 -2.27
C ASP A 90 7.51 -20.84 -2.85
N ASN A 91 8.07 -19.71 -2.45
CA ASN A 91 9.34 -19.17 -2.95
C ASN A 91 10.27 -18.79 -1.80
N ASP A 92 11.51 -18.41 -2.14
CA ASP A 92 12.47 -17.93 -1.14
C ASP A 92 12.12 -16.51 -0.70
N GLU A 93 12.39 -16.21 0.58
CA GLU A 93 12.34 -14.84 1.08
C GLU A 93 13.24 -13.92 0.26
N GLY A 94 12.79 -12.68 0.05
CA GLY A 94 13.54 -11.75 -0.76
C GLY A 94 13.14 -10.30 -0.58
N TYR A 95 13.72 -9.48 -1.45
CA TYR A 95 13.47 -8.03 -1.50
C TYR A 95 13.11 -7.62 -2.92
N ALA A 96 12.29 -6.59 -3.04
CA ALA A 96 12.02 -5.97 -4.32
C ALA A 96 12.04 -4.44 -4.20
N VAL A 97 12.36 -3.78 -5.32
CA VAL A 97 12.18 -2.34 -5.47
C VAL A 97 11.19 -2.12 -6.60
N ALA A 98 9.98 -1.73 -6.24
CA ALA A 98 8.91 -1.45 -7.20
C ALA A 98 8.81 0.05 -7.48
N VAL A 99 8.52 0.38 -8.74
CA VAL A 99 8.22 1.74 -9.19
C VAL A 99 6.79 1.80 -9.69
N GLY A 100 6.15 2.95 -9.51
CA GLY A 100 4.76 3.09 -9.90
C GLY A 100 4.15 4.40 -9.46
N GLY A 101 2.85 4.37 -9.24
CA GLY A 101 2.13 5.55 -8.80
C GLY A 101 0.65 5.30 -8.70
N GLY A 102 -0.09 6.37 -8.45
CA GLY A 102 -1.53 6.32 -8.29
C GLY A 102 -2.21 7.61 -8.66
N ALA A 103 -3.52 7.61 -8.60
CA ALA A 103 -4.35 8.78 -8.79
C ALA A 103 -5.53 8.75 -7.82
N GLN A 104 -5.93 9.94 -7.39
CA GLN A 104 -7.14 10.17 -6.58
C GLN A 104 -7.97 11.27 -7.24
N LEU A 105 -9.25 10.99 -7.46
CA LEU A 105 -10.22 11.94 -8.03
C LEU A 105 -11.39 12.11 -7.06
N PRO A 106 -11.48 13.24 -6.35
CA PRO A 106 -12.66 13.58 -5.56
C PRO A 106 -13.91 13.71 -6.44
N LEU A 107 -14.95 13.02 -6.07
CA LEU A 107 -16.29 13.05 -6.71
C LEU A 107 -17.27 13.74 -5.76
N GLY A 108 -17.25 15.08 -5.76
CA GLY A 108 -18.01 15.88 -4.79
C GLY A 108 -17.36 15.89 -3.40
N GLU A 109 -18.18 16.04 -2.36
CA GLU A 109 -17.70 16.21 -0.97
C GLU A 109 -17.43 14.90 -0.22
N HIS A 110 -18.08 13.81 -0.66
CA HIS A 110 -18.10 12.57 0.11
C HIS A 110 -17.44 11.39 -0.57
N PHE A 111 -17.18 11.43 -1.87
CA PHE A 111 -16.63 10.29 -2.58
C PHE A 111 -15.28 10.62 -3.21
N THR A 112 -14.40 9.63 -3.25
CA THR A 112 -13.11 9.71 -3.94
C THR A 112 -12.89 8.41 -4.71
N LEU A 113 -12.76 8.50 -6.03
CA LEU A 113 -12.25 7.41 -6.85
C LEU A 113 -10.73 7.39 -6.73
N PHE A 114 -10.16 6.22 -6.53
CA PHE A 114 -8.70 6.07 -6.41
C PHE A 114 -8.20 4.82 -7.11
N GLY A 115 -6.92 4.83 -7.45
CA GLY A 115 -6.22 3.66 -7.94
C GLY A 115 -4.72 3.86 -7.91
N ASP A 116 -3.97 2.78 -7.76
CA ASP A 116 -2.52 2.74 -7.79
C ASP A 116 -2.01 1.44 -8.40
N ALA A 117 -0.81 1.48 -8.95
CA ALA A 117 -0.11 0.31 -9.44
C ALA A 117 1.40 0.47 -9.27
N TYR A 118 2.08 -0.61 -8.87
CA TYR A 118 3.53 -0.68 -8.73
C TYR A 118 4.04 -2.00 -9.31
N PHE A 119 5.25 -1.94 -9.86
CA PHE A 119 5.87 -3.10 -10.50
C PHE A 119 7.38 -3.14 -10.20
N SER A 120 7.90 -4.33 -9.94
CA SER A 120 9.32 -4.63 -9.79
C SER A 120 9.72 -5.73 -10.76
N PRO A 121 10.61 -5.46 -11.72
CA PRO A 121 11.14 -6.49 -12.62
C PRO A 121 12.14 -7.40 -11.90
N ASP A 122 12.53 -8.52 -12.52
CA ASP A 122 13.53 -9.47 -12.02
C ASP A 122 14.86 -8.81 -11.60
N SER A 123 15.30 -7.81 -12.35
CA SER A 123 16.55 -7.07 -12.04
C SER A 123 16.52 -6.27 -10.75
N LEU A 124 15.33 -5.99 -10.21
CA LEU A 124 15.08 -5.25 -8.96
C LEU A 124 14.39 -6.11 -7.90
N SER A 125 14.30 -7.43 -8.13
CA SER A 125 13.70 -8.41 -7.24
C SER A 125 14.71 -9.49 -6.88
N SER A 126 14.58 -10.05 -5.69
CA SER A 126 15.31 -11.22 -5.22
C SER A 126 14.35 -12.18 -4.53
N GLY A 127 14.59 -13.50 -4.66
CA GLY A 127 13.68 -14.54 -4.16
C GLY A 127 12.50 -14.85 -5.11
N VAL A 128 12.00 -13.84 -5.84
CA VAL A 128 10.93 -13.95 -6.85
C VAL A 128 11.41 -13.36 -8.18
N ALA A 129 10.78 -13.77 -9.29
CA ALA A 129 11.12 -13.25 -10.63
C ALA A 129 10.58 -11.82 -10.82
N GLN A 130 9.35 -11.57 -10.41
CA GLN A 130 8.72 -10.25 -10.52
C GLN A 130 7.75 -10.03 -9.36
N TYR A 131 7.50 -8.76 -9.06
CA TYR A 131 6.44 -8.34 -8.15
C TYR A 131 5.53 -7.35 -8.86
N GLY A 132 4.22 -7.51 -8.68
CA GLY A 132 3.22 -6.59 -9.21
C GLY A 132 2.08 -6.39 -8.22
N GLU A 133 1.66 -5.14 -8.06
CA GLU A 133 0.45 -4.79 -7.33
C GLU A 133 -0.37 -3.76 -8.09
N ALA A 134 -1.68 -3.88 -7.96
CA ALA A 134 -2.63 -2.90 -8.46
C ALA A 134 -3.82 -2.82 -7.51
N ASN A 135 -4.34 -1.62 -7.34
CA ASN A 135 -5.49 -1.35 -6.49
C ASN A 135 -6.37 -0.29 -7.15
N ALA A 136 -7.68 -0.47 -7.13
CA ALA A 136 -8.63 0.55 -7.55
C ALA A 136 -9.93 0.43 -6.75
N GLY A 137 -10.51 1.56 -6.38
CA GLY A 137 -11.69 1.55 -5.56
C GLY A 137 -12.39 2.90 -5.43
N LEU A 138 -13.47 2.88 -4.68
CA LEU A 138 -14.24 4.05 -4.30
C LEU A 138 -14.18 4.19 -2.78
N ARG A 139 -13.84 5.38 -2.32
CA ARG A 139 -13.84 5.78 -0.90
C ARG A 139 -15.03 6.66 -0.61
N TRP A 140 -15.74 6.36 0.45
CA TRP A 140 -16.77 7.21 1.05
C TRP A 140 -16.21 7.89 2.30
N ASN A 141 -16.04 9.19 2.23
CA ASN A 141 -15.58 10.03 3.34
C ASN A 141 -16.80 10.34 4.24
N VAL A 142 -16.93 9.59 5.33
CA VAL A 142 -18.02 9.77 6.31
C VAL A 142 -17.86 11.10 7.05
N ASN A 143 -16.63 11.43 7.39
CA ASN A 143 -16.24 12.72 7.96
C ASN A 143 -14.73 12.96 7.65
N LYS A 144 -14.15 14.02 8.22
CA LYS A 144 -12.74 14.39 7.96
C LYS A 144 -11.73 13.39 8.51
N THR A 145 -12.10 12.60 9.51
CA THR A 145 -11.21 11.64 10.19
C THR A 145 -11.45 10.20 9.74
N PHE A 146 -12.68 9.86 9.35
CA PHE A 146 -13.07 8.48 9.07
C PHE A 146 -13.65 8.33 7.67
N SER A 147 -13.17 7.32 6.95
CA SER A 147 -13.72 6.90 5.66
C SER A 147 -13.79 5.38 5.55
N VAL A 148 -14.64 4.92 4.65
CA VAL A 148 -14.80 3.51 4.26
C VAL A 148 -14.52 3.42 2.78
N ASP A 149 -13.83 2.39 2.36
CA ASP A 149 -13.58 2.11 0.95
C ASP A 149 -13.93 0.68 0.56
N GLY A 150 -14.16 0.50 -0.71
CA GLY A 150 -14.33 -0.78 -1.34
C GLY A 150 -13.71 -0.74 -2.73
N GLY A 151 -13.12 -1.84 -3.13
CA GLY A 151 -12.39 -1.88 -4.37
C GLY A 151 -11.98 -3.29 -4.77
N TYR A 152 -11.03 -3.33 -5.67
CA TYR A 152 -10.37 -4.55 -6.13
C TYR A 152 -8.86 -4.38 -5.98
N ARG A 153 -8.21 -5.37 -5.37
CA ARG A 153 -6.75 -5.40 -5.17
C ARG A 153 -6.17 -6.65 -5.80
N TYR A 154 -5.06 -6.46 -6.48
CA TYR A 154 -4.17 -7.51 -6.95
C TYR A 154 -2.78 -7.32 -6.34
N VAL A 155 -2.20 -8.37 -5.78
CA VAL A 155 -0.79 -8.43 -5.33
C VAL A 155 -0.26 -9.81 -5.69
N GLY A 156 0.71 -9.85 -6.60
CA GLY A 156 1.29 -11.09 -7.10
C GLY A 156 2.81 -11.08 -7.10
N MET A 157 3.39 -12.24 -6.84
CA MET A 157 4.81 -12.55 -6.92
C MET A 157 4.99 -13.68 -7.90
N GLU A 158 5.67 -13.44 -9.00
CA GLU A 158 5.98 -14.48 -10.00
C GLU A 158 7.11 -15.38 -9.47
N GLY A 159 6.90 -16.68 -9.54
CA GLY A 159 7.87 -17.68 -9.07
C GLY A 159 9.16 -17.65 -9.86
N LYS A 160 10.29 -17.84 -9.18
CA LYS A 160 11.63 -17.93 -9.78
C LYS A 160 12.01 -19.37 -10.04
N ASP A 161 12.78 -19.59 -11.12
CA ASP A 161 13.33 -20.92 -11.48
C ASP A 161 12.27 -22.03 -11.63
N GLY A 162 11.08 -21.69 -12.14
CA GLY A 162 9.99 -22.64 -12.39
C GLY A 162 9.14 -22.97 -11.15
N ARG A 163 9.27 -22.22 -10.07
CA ARG A 163 8.38 -22.32 -8.90
C ARG A 163 7.01 -21.70 -9.20
N SER A 164 6.03 -22.04 -8.40
CA SER A 164 4.69 -21.49 -8.51
C SER A 164 4.65 -20.00 -8.17
N ASP A 165 3.69 -19.29 -8.76
CA ASP A 165 3.40 -17.91 -8.40
C ASP A 165 2.66 -17.86 -7.06
N ASN A 166 2.93 -16.82 -6.26
CA ASN A 166 2.19 -16.52 -5.06
C ASN A 166 1.29 -15.29 -5.29
N ILE A 167 -0.01 -15.44 -5.09
CA ILE A 167 -0.99 -14.37 -5.28
C ILE A 167 -1.61 -14.01 -3.93
N LEU A 168 -1.01 -13.03 -3.24
CA LEU A 168 -1.45 -12.59 -1.92
C LEU A 168 -2.85 -12.00 -1.94
N ALA A 169 -3.17 -11.24 -2.97
CA ALA A 169 -4.49 -10.62 -3.13
C ALA A 169 -4.92 -10.67 -4.58
N ASP A 170 -6.12 -11.18 -4.81
CA ASP A 170 -6.80 -11.14 -6.11
C ASP A 170 -8.30 -11.13 -5.87
N GLY A 171 -8.86 -9.93 -5.68
CA GLY A 171 -10.29 -9.84 -5.43
C GLY A 171 -10.78 -8.52 -4.84
N ALA A 172 -12.10 -8.51 -4.67
CA ALA A 172 -12.79 -7.40 -4.02
C ALA A 172 -12.46 -7.35 -2.52
N TYR A 173 -12.46 -6.15 -1.98
CA TYR A 173 -12.23 -5.90 -0.56
C TYR A 173 -13.14 -4.80 -0.01
N ALA A 174 -13.24 -4.76 1.31
CA ALA A 174 -13.74 -3.62 2.07
C ALA A 174 -12.64 -3.10 2.99
N GLY A 175 -12.58 -1.80 3.20
CA GLY A 175 -11.57 -1.16 4.02
C GLY A 175 -12.12 -0.02 4.87
N VAL A 176 -11.32 0.36 5.86
CA VAL A 176 -11.55 1.51 6.73
C VAL A 176 -10.30 2.35 6.83
N ASN A 177 -10.46 3.67 6.90
CA ASN A 177 -9.35 4.60 7.01
C ASN A 177 -9.61 5.63 8.12
N PHE A 178 -8.55 5.96 8.84
CA PHE A 178 -8.52 7.03 9.84
C PHE A 178 -7.42 8.01 9.48
N SER A 179 -7.77 9.30 9.36
CA SER A 179 -6.84 10.40 9.03
C SER A 179 -6.90 11.47 10.11
N PHE A 180 -5.72 11.98 10.52
CA PHE A 180 -5.56 12.95 11.61
C PHE A 180 -4.73 14.14 11.17
#